data_41645bb755ffe4e06bba1012ae14330a
#
_entry.id   41645bb755ffe4e06bba1012ae14330a
#
_cell.length_a   1.000
_cell.length_b   1.000
_cell.length_c   1.000
_cell.angle_alpha   90.00
_cell.angle_beta   90.00
_cell.angle_gamma   90.00
#
_symmetry.space_group_name_H-M   'P 1'
#
loop_
_entity.id
_entity.type
_entity.pdbx_description
1 polymer ?
#
loop_
_entity_poly.entity_id
_entity_poly.type
_entity_poly.pdbx_seq_one_letter_code
_entity_poly.pdbx_strand_id
1 'polypeptide(L)'
;VSLDPSSVVSLDDVTVVYGKNEALSGVAVQFPAGAVGLLGPNGAGKSTMIKALLGFIVPTHGQMLVLGLDVRHKAQDIRARIGYMPENDSHIPGMNAVTFVAYCGQLSGLPPVDAMQRAHEVLYYVGLGEARYRNVETYSTGMKQRIKLAQALVHDPDLLFLDEPTNGMDPKGRDEMLALIHDLGHNKRVNLILSSHLLPDVEHTCDHVIVMDKGRIATQGPIATLKGTGGSVFELRIKGNLPQFIDALRTNGLEAHGTDDDVMRVLVPAGRTARDVFALASTEGVQVRHLRPSVPTLEDVFIDAIEGGGRAHP
;
A
#
# COMPACT_ATOMS: atom_id res chain seq x y z
N VAL A 1 16.58 -15.23 -1.45
CA VAL A 1 15.99 -14.83 -2.75
C VAL A 1 17.12 -14.22 -3.56
N SER A 2 17.45 -14.76 -4.74
CA SER A 2 18.42 -14.12 -5.62
C SER A 2 17.84 -12.84 -6.20
N LEU A 3 18.64 -11.77 -6.28
CA LEU A 3 18.24 -10.55 -6.95
C LEU A 3 17.83 -10.85 -8.40
N ASP A 4 16.60 -10.50 -8.77
CA ASP A 4 16.07 -10.66 -10.12
C ASP A 4 16.09 -9.31 -10.85
N PRO A 5 16.96 -9.14 -11.85
CA PRO A 5 17.02 -7.90 -12.63
C PRO A 5 15.77 -7.63 -13.46
N SER A 6 14.91 -8.64 -13.67
CA SER A 6 13.63 -8.48 -14.39
C SER A 6 12.52 -7.89 -13.51
N SER A 7 12.67 -7.94 -12.18
CA SER A 7 11.77 -7.28 -11.24
C SER A 7 11.98 -5.78 -11.24
N VAL A 8 10.92 -5.01 -11.04
CA VAL A 8 11.01 -3.54 -10.94
C VAL A 8 11.84 -3.13 -9.72
N VAL A 9 11.65 -3.85 -8.60
CA VAL A 9 12.43 -3.69 -7.36
C VAL A 9 12.73 -5.07 -6.78
N SER A 10 13.97 -5.27 -6.32
CA SER A 10 14.41 -6.50 -5.64
C SER A 10 15.23 -6.15 -4.40
N LEU A 11 14.88 -6.78 -3.27
CA LEU A 11 15.63 -6.71 -2.02
C LEU A 11 16.10 -8.12 -1.65
N ASP A 12 17.34 -8.24 -1.19
CA ASP A 12 17.90 -9.49 -0.69
C ASP A 12 18.59 -9.25 0.66
N ASP A 13 18.02 -9.85 1.71
CA ASP A 13 18.48 -9.81 3.11
C ASP A 13 18.76 -8.38 3.63
N VAL A 14 17.83 -7.45 3.35
CA VAL A 14 17.99 -6.04 3.65
C VAL A 14 17.66 -5.73 5.10
N THR A 15 18.64 -5.17 5.82
CA THR A 15 18.49 -4.70 7.21
C THR A 15 18.81 -3.21 7.30
N VAL A 16 17.95 -2.45 7.98
CA VAL A 16 18.13 -1.02 8.27
C VAL A 16 17.98 -0.77 9.76
N VAL A 17 18.98 -0.15 10.37
CA VAL A 17 19.03 0.12 11.80
C VAL A 17 19.16 1.62 12.07
N TYR A 18 18.29 2.16 12.93
CA TYR A 18 18.36 3.52 13.45
C TYR A 18 18.75 3.49 14.95
N GLY A 19 20.01 3.72 15.23
CA GLY A 19 20.53 3.62 16.60
C GLY A 19 20.39 2.20 17.13
N LYS A 20 19.42 1.96 18.02
CA LYS A 20 19.11 0.62 18.56
C LYS A 20 17.86 -0.02 17.94
N ASN A 21 17.16 0.72 17.10
CA ASN A 21 15.90 0.25 16.49
C ASN A 21 16.14 -0.33 15.10
N GLU A 22 15.83 -1.59 14.91
CA GLU A 22 15.87 -2.28 13.62
C GLU A 22 14.56 -2.02 12.90
N ALA A 23 14.57 -1.11 11.92
CA ALA A 23 13.39 -0.69 11.18
C ALA A 23 13.05 -1.61 10.01
N LEU A 24 14.07 -2.29 9.44
CA LEU A 24 13.93 -3.41 8.51
C LEU A 24 14.85 -4.53 8.97
N SER A 25 14.37 -5.77 8.96
CA SER A 25 15.04 -6.95 9.51
C SER A 25 15.06 -8.09 8.49
N GLY A 26 16.20 -8.28 7.80
CA GLY A 26 16.41 -9.38 6.86
C GLY A 26 15.36 -9.43 5.75
N VAL A 27 14.97 -8.27 5.20
CA VAL A 27 13.90 -8.20 4.20
C VAL A 27 14.37 -8.76 2.85
N ALA A 28 13.69 -9.80 2.38
CA ALA A 28 13.89 -10.39 1.06
C ALA A 28 12.55 -10.40 0.30
N VAL A 29 12.43 -9.59 -0.76
CA VAL A 29 11.18 -9.38 -1.49
C VAL A 29 11.45 -8.91 -2.92
N GLN A 30 10.55 -9.26 -3.84
CA GLN A 30 10.54 -8.79 -5.22
C GLN A 30 9.23 -8.08 -5.53
N PHE A 31 9.30 -6.92 -6.17
CA PHE A 31 8.15 -6.19 -6.67
C PHE A 31 8.04 -6.45 -8.17
N PRO A 32 6.97 -7.11 -8.61
CA PRO A 32 6.72 -7.31 -10.04
C PRO A 32 6.39 -5.99 -10.73
N ALA A 33 6.39 -6.01 -12.07
CA ALA A 33 5.87 -4.89 -12.86
C ALA A 33 4.36 -4.67 -12.62
N GLY A 34 3.90 -3.43 -12.81
CA GLY A 34 2.51 -3.03 -12.61
C GLY A 34 2.28 -2.30 -11.29
N ALA A 35 1.08 -2.42 -10.75
CA ALA A 35 0.66 -1.76 -9.52
C ALA A 35 0.81 -2.71 -8.31
N VAL A 36 1.69 -2.33 -7.37
CA VAL A 36 1.98 -3.12 -6.16
C VAL A 36 1.66 -2.33 -4.91
N GLY A 37 0.82 -2.88 -4.04
CA GLY A 37 0.53 -2.32 -2.73
C GLY A 37 1.57 -2.72 -1.68
N LEU A 38 2.11 -1.77 -0.95
CA LEU A 38 2.95 -1.97 0.23
C LEU A 38 2.13 -1.67 1.48
N LEU A 39 1.62 -2.71 2.11
CA LEU A 39 0.63 -2.62 3.17
C LEU A 39 1.25 -2.92 4.53
N GLY A 40 0.73 -2.31 5.58
CA GLY A 40 1.14 -2.60 6.95
C GLY A 40 0.74 -1.51 7.93
N PRO A 41 0.70 -1.78 9.23
CA PRO A 41 0.38 -0.78 10.23
C PRO A 41 1.42 0.34 10.28
N ASN A 42 1.10 1.41 11.01
CA ASN A 42 2.07 2.46 11.28
C ASN A 42 3.27 1.90 12.05
N GLY A 43 4.48 2.23 11.59
CA GLY A 43 5.72 1.68 12.17
C GLY A 43 6.14 0.31 11.60
N ALA A 44 5.41 -0.28 10.65
CA ALA A 44 5.80 -1.55 10.01
C ALA A 44 7.08 -1.48 9.17
N GLY A 45 7.60 -0.28 8.86
CA GLY A 45 8.82 -0.10 8.07
C GLY A 45 8.60 0.38 6.63
N LYS A 46 7.36 0.62 6.19
CA LYS A 46 7.02 1.02 4.81
C LYS A 46 7.81 2.22 4.31
N SER A 47 7.71 3.36 4.99
CA SER A 47 8.43 4.59 4.60
C SER A 47 9.95 4.45 4.73
N THR A 48 10.45 3.60 5.65
CA THR A 48 11.87 3.25 5.73
C THR A 48 12.32 2.48 4.50
N MET A 49 11.53 1.51 4.04
CA MET A 49 11.80 0.77 2.81
C MET A 49 11.83 1.69 1.60
N ILE A 50 10.82 2.55 1.43
CA ILE A 50 10.78 3.53 0.33
C ILE A 50 12.02 4.44 0.36
N LYS A 51 12.38 5.00 1.52
CA LYS A 51 13.58 5.86 1.67
C LYS A 51 14.87 5.12 1.37
N ALA A 52 14.96 3.84 1.73
CA ALA A 52 16.11 3.01 1.39
C ALA A 52 16.20 2.77 -0.12
N LEU A 53 15.08 2.44 -0.79
CA LEU A 53 15.00 2.25 -2.23
C LEU A 53 15.31 3.53 -3.04
N LEU A 54 14.98 4.70 -2.49
CA LEU A 54 15.34 6.00 -3.04
C LEU A 54 16.83 6.38 -2.80
N GLY A 55 17.56 5.56 -2.03
CA GLY A 55 18.94 5.81 -1.68
C GLY A 55 19.15 6.94 -0.66
N PHE A 56 18.11 7.35 0.08
CA PHE A 56 18.23 8.30 1.19
C PHE A 56 18.77 7.64 2.46
N ILE A 57 18.63 6.32 2.55
CA ILE A 57 19.10 5.50 3.66
C ILE A 57 19.95 4.37 3.09
N VAL A 58 21.16 4.22 3.59
CA VAL A 58 22.04 3.11 3.23
C VAL A 58 21.72 1.95 4.16
N PRO A 59 21.35 0.76 3.64
CA PRO A 59 21.10 -0.41 4.47
C PRO A 59 22.38 -0.86 5.18
N THR A 60 22.22 -1.32 6.41
CA THR A 60 23.32 -1.88 7.22
C THR A 60 23.80 -3.20 6.65
N HIS A 61 22.87 -4.00 6.10
CA HIS A 61 23.13 -5.29 5.47
C HIS A 61 22.23 -5.48 4.25
N GLY A 62 22.61 -6.42 3.35
CA GLY A 62 21.83 -6.81 2.20
C GLY A 62 22.06 -5.93 0.97
N GLN A 63 21.34 -6.25 -0.09
CA GLN A 63 21.43 -5.59 -1.40
C GLN A 63 20.04 -5.21 -1.92
N MET A 64 19.99 -4.11 -2.68
CA MET A 64 18.74 -3.62 -3.29
C MET A 64 18.98 -3.22 -4.73
N LEU A 65 18.12 -3.68 -5.62
CA LEU A 65 18.04 -3.21 -7.00
C LEU A 65 16.72 -2.48 -7.24
N VAL A 66 16.78 -1.38 -7.97
CA VAL A 66 15.62 -0.64 -8.46
C VAL A 66 15.82 -0.41 -9.96
N LEU A 67 14.86 -0.84 -10.78
CA LEU A 67 14.97 -0.85 -12.25
C LEU A 67 16.28 -1.49 -12.75
N GLY A 68 16.72 -2.56 -12.07
CA GLY A 68 17.98 -3.26 -12.36
C GLY A 68 19.26 -2.56 -11.91
N LEU A 69 19.16 -1.38 -11.27
CA LEU A 69 20.29 -0.60 -10.79
C LEU A 69 20.52 -0.79 -9.29
N ASP A 70 21.78 -0.97 -8.88
CA ASP A 70 22.16 -1.08 -7.46
C ASP A 70 22.00 0.26 -6.74
N VAL A 71 21.20 0.28 -5.67
CA VAL A 71 20.87 1.51 -4.92
C VAL A 71 22.09 2.14 -4.27
N ARG A 72 23.09 1.35 -3.83
CA ARG A 72 24.29 1.88 -3.17
C ARG A 72 25.18 2.69 -4.13
N HIS A 73 25.22 2.26 -5.39
CA HIS A 73 26.17 2.80 -6.38
C HIS A 73 25.51 3.74 -7.39
N LYS A 74 24.20 3.59 -7.63
CA LYS A 74 23.44 4.23 -8.70
C LYS A 74 22.23 5.03 -8.21
N ALA A 75 22.23 5.48 -6.93
CA ALA A 75 21.10 6.18 -6.34
C ALA A 75 20.66 7.43 -7.14
N GLN A 76 21.59 8.16 -7.76
CA GLN A 76 21.25 9.33 -8.56
C GLN A 76 20.59 8.93 -9.88
N ASP A 77 21.11 7.93 -10.57
CA ASP A 77 20.55 7.40 -11.83
C ASP A 77 19.13 6.83 -11.58
N ILE A 78 18.95 6.17 -10.43
CA ILE A 78 17.65 5.66 -9.99
C ILE A 78 16.66 6.82 -9.76
N ARG A 79 17.03 7.85 -8.98
CA ARG A 79 16.15 9.00 -8.70
C ARG A 79 15.77 9.79 -9.95
N ALA A 80 16.61 9.82 -10.98
CA ALA A 80 16.27 10.45 -12.26
C ALA A 80 15.13 9.72 -13.01
N ARG A 81 14.87 8.44 -12.68
CA ARG A 81 13.87 7.59 -13.33
C ARG A 81 12.65 7.29 -12.44
N ILE A 82 12.65 7.81 -11.22
CA ILE A 82 11.59 7.56 -10.23
C ILE A 82 10.81 8.83 -9.93
N GLY A 83 9.48 8.72 -9.90
CA GLY A 83 8.62 9.72 -9.27
C GLY A 83 8.36 9.35 -7.80
N TYR A 84 8.45 10.31 -6.91
CA TYR A 84 8.14 10.11 -5.49
C TYR A 84 7.11 11.11 -5.00
N MET A 85 6.01 10.60 -4.49
CA MET A 85 4.98 11.36 -3.79
C MET A 85 5.13 11.09 -2.29
N PRO A 86 5.69 12.04 -1.51
CA PRO A 86 5.89 11.85 -0.08
C PRO A 86 4.58 11.99 0.71
N GLU A 87 4.50 11.37 1.88
CA GLU A 87 3.39 11.54 2.82
C GLU A 87 3.21 13.00 3.23
N ASN A 88 4.29 13.64 3.66
CA ASN A 88 4.27 15.03 4.11
C ASN A 88 4.29 16.03 2.94
N ASP A 89 3.73 17.22 3.19
CA ASP A 89 3.80 18.33 2.23
C ASP A 89 5.24 18.76 2.00
N SER A 90 5.62 18.92 0.72
CA SER A 90 6.97 19.30 0.28
C SER A 90 6.98 20.48 -0.68
N HIS A 91 5.86 21.21 -0.80
CA HIS A 91 5.75 22.38 -1.67
C HIS A 91 6.53 23.58 -1.12
N ILE A 92 7.01 24.42 -2.05
CA ILE A 92 7.76 25.64 -1.71
C ILE A 92 6.76 26.79 -1.46
N PRO A 93 6.80 27.44 -0.28
CA PRO A 93 5.93 28.58 0.02
C PRO A 93 6.08 29.72 -1.01
N GLY A 94 4.96 30.42 -1.30
CA GLY A 94 4.95 31.56 -2.22
C GLY A 94 4.90 31.20 -3.70
N MET A 95 4.97 29.92 -4.07
CA MET A 95 4.85 29.49 -5.47
C MET A 95 3.40 29.12 -5.83
N ASN A 96 3.00 29.41 -7.06
CA ASN A 96 1.81 28.80 -7.63
C ASN A 96 2.12 27.38 -8.13
N ALA A 97 1.09 26.56 -8.37
CA ALA A 97 1.28 25.15 -8.67
C ALA A 97 2.06 24.90 -9.98
N VAL A 98 1.80 25.68 -11.03
CA VAL A 98 2.48 25.46 -12.31
C VAL A 98 3.97 25.78 -12.19
N THR A 99 4.34 26.86 -11.51
CA THR A 99 5.74 27.23 -11.27
C THR A 99 6.44 26.17 -10.41
N PHE A 100 5.78 25.69 -9.35
CA PHE A 100 6.31 24.65 -8.47
C PHE A 100 6.57 23.34 -9.22
N VAL A 101 5.59 22.83 -9.99
CA VAL A 101 5.72 21.58 -10.72
C VAL A 101 6.76 21.71 -11.85
N ALA A 102 6.79 22.84 -12.57
CA ALA A 102 7.82 23.11 -13.58
C ALA A 102 9.23 23.14 -12.95
N TYR A 103 9.37 23.73 -11.76
CA TYR A 103 10.65 23.73 -11.02
C TYR A 103 11.07 22.31 -10.65
N CYS A 104 10.16 21.46 -10.19
CA CYS A 104 10.44 20.04 -9.94
C CYS A 104 10.91 19.33 -11.22
N GLY A 105 10.26 19.58 -12.36
CA GLY A 105 10.68 19.06 -13.66
C GLY A 105 12.10 19.47 -14.06
N GLN A 106 12.47 20.73 -13.83
CA GLN A 106 13.83 21.22 -14.07
C GLN A 106 14.84 20.54 -13.14
N LEU A 107 14.53 20.35 -11.87
CA LEU A 107 15.38 19.61 -10.93
C LEU A 107 15.59 18.14 -11.34
N SER A 108 14.62 17.57 -12.06
CA SER A 108 14.72 16.23 -12.65
C SER A 108 15.43 16.21 -14.00
N GLY A 109 15.92 17.36 -14.50
CA GLY A 109 16.72 17.46 -15.70
C GLY A 109 15.96 17.89 -16.97
N LEU A 110 14.69 18.24 -16.90
CA LEU A 110 13.95 18.77 -18.04
C LEU A 110 14.41 20.20 -18.41
N PRO A 111 14.54 20.53 -19.69
CA PRO A 111 14.72 21.90 -20.14
C PRO A 111 13.57 22.81 -19.64
N PRO A 112 13.81 24.09 -19.35
CA PRO A 112 12.79 24.98 -18.77
C PRO A 112 11.48 25.04 -19.57
N VAL A 113 11.54 25.05 -20.89
CA VAL A 113 10.35 25.09 -21.76
C VAL A 113 9.56 23.79 -21.65
N ASP A 114 10.24 22.65 -21.71
CA ASP A 114 9.62 21.33 -21.63
C ASP A 114 9.04 21.09 -20.23
N ALA A 115 9.76 21.49 -19.16
CA ALA A 115 9.29 21.43 -17.79
C ALA A 115 8.00 22.24 -17.57
N MET A 116 7.90 23.43 -18.17
CA MET A 116 6.70 24.25 -18.10
C MET A 116 5.54 23.61 -18.86
N GLN A 117 5.75 23.09 -20.05
CA GLN A 117 4.74 22.39 -20.82
C GLN A 117 4.23 21.15 -20.04
N ARG A 118 5.15 20.32 -19.58
CA ARG A 118 4.81 19.12 -18.79
C ARG A 118 4.07 19.46 -17.51
N ALA A 119 4.44 20.56 -16.82
CA ALA A 119 3.72 21.02 -15.64
C ALA A 119 2.25 21.33 -15.94
N HIS A 120 1.95 21.99 -17.06
CA HIS A 120 0.57 22.23 -17.47
C HIS A 120 -0.19 20.94 -17.76
N GLU A 121 0.43 19.99 -18.46
CA GLU A 121 -0.15 18.70 -18.83
C GLU A 121 -0.49 17.87 -17.58
N VAL A 122 0.48 17.68 -16.68
CA VAL A 122 0.26 16.85 -15.48
C VAL A 122 -0.69 17.49 -14.48
N LEU A 123 -0.67 18.84 -14.35
CA LEU A 123 -1.64 19.55 -13.48
C LEU A 123 -3.07 19.47 -14.03
N TYR A 124 -3.23 19.47 -15.34
CA TYR A 124 -4.52 19.22 -15.98
C TYR A 124 -4.98 17.77 -15.73
N TYR A 125 -4.08 16.79 -15.92
CA TYR A 125 -4.34 15.36 -15.70
C TYR A 125 -4.80 15.06 -14.28
N VAL A 126 -4.14 15.63 -13.27
CA VAL A 126 -4.55 15.43 -11.87
C VAL A 126 -5.78 16.28 -11.46
N GLY A 127 -6.42 16.98 -12.38
CA GLY A 127 -7.67 17.71 -12.15
C GLY A 127 -7.50 19.06 -11.45
N LEU A 128 -6.32 19.69 -11.53
CA LEU A 128 -6.10 21.01 -10.95
C LEU A 128 -6.42 22.18 -11.92
N GLY A 129 -6.69 21.91 -13.19
CA GLY A 129 -7.20 22.87 -14.18
C GLY A 129 -6.76 24.32 -13.95
N GLU A 130 -7.69 25.26 -13.84
CA GLU A 130 -7.40 26.69 -13.59
C GLU A 130 -6.81 26.96 -12.19
N ALA A 131 -6.99 26.05 -11.23
CA ALA A 131 -6.39 26.19 -9.91
C ALA A 131 -4.86 26.20 -9.94
N ARG A 132 -4.22 25.70 -11.01
CA ARG A 132 -2.75 25.67 -11.18
C ARG A 132 -2.06 27.04 -11.10
N TYR A 133 -2.81 28.13 -11.30
CA TYR A 133 -2.28 29.48 -11.19
C TYR A 133 -2.37 30.07 -9.78
N ARG A 134 -3.03 29.38 -8.85
CA ARG A 134 -3.15 29.80 -7.44
C ARG A 134 -1.95 29.37 -6.64
N ASN A 135 -1.63 30.12 -5.58
CA ASN A 135 -0.62 29.75 -4.60
C ASN A 135 -0.98 28.42 -3.93
N VAL A 136 0.00 27.50 -3.84
CA VAL A 136 -0.17 26.16 -3.25
C VAL A 136 -0.58 26.21 -1.78
N GLU A 137 -0.19 27.26 -1.06
CA GLU A 137 -0.60 27.49 0.34
C GLU A 137 -2.12 27.62 0.51
N THR A 138 -2.83 28.06 -0.54
CA THR A 138 -4.30 28.22 -0.53
C THR A 138 -5.05 26.93 -0.87
N TYR A 139 -4.33 25.83 -1.11
CA TYR A 139 -4.92 24.57 -1.52
C TYR A 139 -5.55 23.81 -0.34
N SER A 140 -6.68 23.15 -0.61
CA SER A 140 -7.21 22.12 0.29
C SER A 140 -6.27 20.91 0.37
N THR A 141 -6.45 20.06 1.37
CA THR A 141 -5.67 18.83 1.51
C THR A 141 -5.71 17.99 0.23
N GLY A 142 -6.90 17.78 -0.36
CA GLY A 142 -7.02 17.03 -1.62
C GLY A 142 -6.29 17.69 -2.79
N MET A 143 -6.29 19.01 -2.91
CA MET A 143 -5.52 19.72 -3.95
C MET A 143 -4.01 19.59 -3.71
N LYS A 144 -3.57 19.59 -2.44
CA LYS A 144 -2.15 19.35 -2.09
C LYS A 144 -1.71 17.93 -2.41
N GLN A 145 -2.56 16.93 -2.20
CA GLN A 145 -2.27 15.57 -2.63
C GLN A 145 -2.13 15.47 -4.16
N ARG A 146 -3.04 16.12 -4.92
CA ARG A 146 -2.98 16.16 -6.38
C ARG A 146 -1.72 16.85 -6.92
N ILE A 147 -1.26 17.95 -6.31
CA ILE A 147 -0.01 18.59 -6.74
C ILE A 147 1.23 17.75 -6.40
N LYS A 148 1.23 17.00 -5.27
CA LYS A 148 2.28 16.03 -4.96
C LYS A 148 2.35 14.91 -5.99
N LEU A 149 1.20 14.43 -6.47
CA LEU A 149 1.16 13.46 -7.57
C LEU A 149 1.68 14.08 -8.87
N ALA A 150 1.27 15.32 -9.20
CA ALA A 150 1.75 16.02 -10.39
C ALA A 150 3.27 16.22 -10.39
N GLN A 151 3.87 16.60 -9.25
CA GLN A 151 5.33 16.72 -9.14
C GLN A 151 6.06 15.39 -9.37
N ALA A 152 5.46 14.28 -8.91
CA ALA A 152 6.05 12.96 -9.10
C ALA A 152 5.98 12.49 -10.56
N LEU A 153 5.04 13.02 -11.34
CA LEU A 153 4.78 12.63 -12.74
C LEU A 153 5.48 13.52 -13.78
N VAL A 154 5.94 14.70 -13.41
CA VAL A 154 6.33 15.75 -14.37
C VAL A 154 7.45 15.34 -15.32
N HIS A 155 8.38 14.50 -14.87
CA HIS A 155 9.54 14.05 -15.66
C HIS A 155 9.36 12.67 -16.30
N ASP A 156 8.11 12.17 -16.37
CA ASP A 156 7.74 10.90 -17.00
C ASP A 156 8.51 9.68 -16.44
N PRO A 157 8.34 9.35 -15.17
CA PRO A 157 9.12 8.33 -14.48
C PRO A 157 8.77 6.90 -14.92
N ASP A 158 9.76 5.99 -14.86
CA ASP A 158 9.58 4.55 -15.11
C ASP A 158 8.91 3.83 -13.92
N LEU A 159 9.01 4.42 -12.71
CA LEU A 159 8.45 3.88 -11.46
C LEU A 159 7.98 5.01 -10.56
N LEU A 160 6.79 4.86 -9.99
CA LEU A 160 6.21 5.76 -8.99
C LEU A 160 6.22 5.13 -7.60
N PHE A 161 6.71 5.88 -6.62
CA PHE A 161 6.46 5.61 -5.20
C PHE A 161 5.43 6.60 -4.67
N LEU A 162 4.32 6.09 -4.15
CA LEU A 162 3.21 6.87 -3.60
C LEU A 162 3.09 6.53 -2.11
N ASP A 163 3.53 7.43 -1.23
CA ASP A 163 3.52 7.21 0.23
C ASP A 163 2.27 7.87 0.84
N GLU A 164 1.29 7.05 1.24
CA GLU A 164 0.00 7.45 1.82
C GLU A 164 -0.74 8.53 0.99
N PRO A 165 -1.01 8.31 -0.31
CA PRO A 165 -1.48 9.35 -1.24
C PRO A 165 -2.89 9.87 -0.92
N THR A 166 -3.69 9.14 -0.16
CA THR A 166 -5.07 9.48 0.21
C THR A 166 -5.20 10.07 1.61
N ASN A 167 -4.05 10.18 2.34
CA ASN A 167 -4.07 10.63 3.73
C ASN A 167 -4.67 12.04 3.88
N GLY A 168 -5.63 12.18 4.82
CA GLY A 168 -6.30 13.44 5.14
C GLY A 168 -7.30 13.95 4.09
N MET A 169 -7.64 13.15 3.08
CA MET A 169 -8.66 13.49 2.08
C MET A 169 -10.08 13.15 2.59
N ASP A 170 -11.05 13.91 2.13
CA ASP A 170 -12.46 13.55 2.27
C ASP A 170 -12.82 12.35 1.38
N PRO A 171 -13.92 11.61 1.65
CA PRO A 171 -14.25 10.38 0.91
C PRO A 171 -14.29 10.57 -0.60
N LYS A 172 -14.92 11.65 -1.09
CA LYS A 172 -15.02 11.92 -2.53
C LYS A 172 -13.65 12.18 -3.15
N GLY A 173 -12.82 13.01 -2.51
CA GLY A 173 -11.47 13.30 -2.98
C GLY A 173 -10.58 12.06 -3.00
N ARG A 174 -10.74 11.18 -1.98
CA ARG A 174 -10.05 9.89 -1.93
C ARG A 174 -10.42 9.00 -3.11
N ASP A 175 -11.71 8.81 -3.40
CA ASP A 175 -12.17 8.00 -4.54
C ASP A 175 -11.60 8.54 -5.87
N GLU A 176 -11.62 9.87 -6.05
CA GLU A 176 -11.05 10.51 -7.24
C GLU A 176 -9.52 10.31 -7.34
N MET A 177 -8.78 10.34 -6.22
CA MET A 177 -7.35 10.06 -6.19
C MET A 177 -7.04 8.60 -6.52
N LEU A 178 -7.80 7.67 -5.94
CA LEU A 178 -7.65 6.24 -6.24
C LEU A 178 -7.94 5.93 -7.70
N ALA A 179 -8.95 6.57 -8.30
CA ALA A 179 -9.22 6.45 -9.73
C ALA A 179 -8.05 6.95 -10.61
N LEU A 180 -7.38 8.05 -10.22
CA LEU A 180 -6.17 8.52 -10.91
C LEU A 180 -5.01 7.53 -10.79
N ILE A 181 -4.78 6.98 -9.60
CA ILE A 181 -3.71 6.00 -9.36
C ILE A 181 -3.99 4.71 -10.15
N HIS A 182 -5.23 4.26 -10.17
CA HIS A 182 -5.65 3.11 -10.96
C HIS A 182 -5.41 3.35 -12.47
N ASP A 183 -5.78 4.53 -12.99
CA ASP A 183 -5.53 4.89 -14.41
C ASP A 183 -4.03 4.86 -14.75
N LEU A 184 -3.18 5.37 -13.86
CA LEU A 184 -1.72 5.32 -14.03
C LEU A 184 -1.20 3.89 -14.13
N GLY A 185 -1.59 3.01 -13.22
CA GLY A 185 -1.10 1.63 -13.19
C GLY A 185 -1.63 0.77 -14.35
N HIS A 186 -2.92 0.88 -14.67
CA HIS A 186 -3.59 -0.06 -15.59
C HIS A 186 -3.69 0.47 -17.03
N ASN A 187 -4.09 1.74 -17.21
CA ASN A 187 -4.28 2.31 -18.55
C ASN A 187 -2.99 2.90 -19.09
N LYS A 188 -2.22 3.62 -18.28
CA LYS A 188 -0.93 4.21 -18.67
C LYS A 188 0.23 3.24 -18.52
N ARG A 189 0.03 2.13 -17.81
CA ARG A 189 1.03 1.07 -17.57
C ARG A 189 2.31 1.58 -16.90
N VAL A 190 2.17 2.55 -16.01
CA VAL A 190 3.27 3.03 -15.18
C VAL A 190 3.45 2.04 -14.02
N ASN A 191 4.68 1.60 -13.78
CA ASN A 191 4.96 0.81 -12.58
C ASN A 191 4.77 1.69 -11.36
N LEU A 192 4.03 1.22 -10.35
CA LEU A 192 3.82 1.97 -9.12
C LEU A 192 3.86 1.10 -7.88
N ILE A 193 4.37 1.67 -6.80
CA ILE A 193 4.36 1.11 -5.46
C ILE A 193 3.56 2.07 -4.58
N LEU A 194 2.39 1.60 -4.14
CA LEU A 194 1.46 2.33 -3.28
C LEU A 194 1.65 1.89 -1.84
N SER A 195 2.21 2.76 -0.99
CA SER A 195 2.26 2.54 0.45
C SER A 195 0.96 3.02 1.08
N SER A 196 0.27 2.15 1.81
CA SER A 196 -0.93 2.50 2.54
C SER A 196 -1.11 1.62 3.79
N HIS A 197 -1.82 2.13 4.78
CA HIS A 197 -2.35 1.35 5.90
C HIS A 197 -3.83 0.98 5.67
N LEU A 198 -4.44 1.49 4.60
CA LEU A 198 -5.85 1.28 4.24
C LEU A 198 -5.95 0.20 3.16
N LEU A 199 -6.44 -0.96 3.56
CA LEU A 199 -6.61 -2.11 2.67
C LEU A 199 -7.49 -1.84 1.45
N PRO A 200 -8.64 -1.12 1.57
CA PRO A 200 -9.48 -0.82 0.41
C PRO A 200 -8.76 -0.01 -0.69
N ASP A 201 -7.80 0.87 -0.33
CA ASP A 201 -7.04 1.63 -1.31
C ASP A 201 -6.17 0.71 -2.17
N VAL A 202 -5.50 -0.25 -1.52
CA VAL A 202 -4.67 -1.25 -2.20
C VAL A 202 -5.50 -2.18 -3.06
N GLU A 203 -6.66 -2.66 -2.54
CA GLU A 203 -7.57 -3.52 -3.30
C GLU A 203 -8.13 -2.86 -4.57
N HIS A 204 -8.36 -1.55 -4.50
CA HIS A 204 -8.92 -0.79 -5.62
C HIS A 204 -7.89 -0.49 -6.71
N THR A 205 -6.61 -0.35 -6.34
CA THR A 205 -5.58 0.22 -7.21
C THR A 205 -4.49 -0.75 -7.63
N CYS A 206 -4.31 -1.88 -6.93
CA CYS A 206 -3.17 -2.77 -7.11
C CYS A 206 -3.59 -4.19 -7.48
N ASP A 207 -2.71 -4.89 -8.21
CA ASP A 207 -2.88 -6.31 -8.56
C ASP A 207 -2.11 -7.22 -7.58
N HIS A 208 -1.02 -6.70 -7.01
CA HIS A 208 -0.16 -7.41 -6.07
C HIS A 208 -0.08 -6.65 -4.75
N VAL A 209 0.15 -7.38 -3.68
CA VAL A 209 0.37 -6.80 -2.36
C VAL A 209 1.58 -7.42 -1.67
N ILE A 210 2.30 -6.60 -0.94
CA ILE A 210 3.36 -6.97 -0.01
C ILE A 210 2.94 -6.44 1.35
N VAL A 211 2.73 -7.33 2.30
CA VAL A 211 2.31 -6.99 3.67
C VAL A 211 3.53 -6.98 4.57
N MET A 212 3.72 -5.88 5.29
CA MET A 212 4.80 -5.72 6.26
C MET A 212 4.28 -5.68 7.69
N ASP A 213 4.99 -6.32 8.59
CA ASP A 213 4.83 -6.15 10.04
C ASP A 213 6.20 -6.10 10.71
N LYS A 214 6.39 -5.15 11.62
CA LYS A 214 7.62 -5.01 12.46
C LYS A 214 8.93 -5.14 11.68
N GLY A 215 9.00 -4.50 10.53
CA GLY A 215 10.20 -4.48 9.69
C GLY A 215 10.45 -5.74 8.87
N ARG A 216 9.48 -6.65 8.78
CA ARG A 216 9.57 -7.91 8.03
C ARG A 216 8.44 -8.04 7.03
N ILE A 217 8.61 -8.92 6.04
CA ILE A 217 7.53 -9.30 5.14
C ILE A 217 6.71 -10.39 5.81
N ALA A 218 5.42 -10.11 6.04
CA ALA A 218 4.48 -11.07 6.60
C ALA A 218 3.89 -11.99 5.52
N THR A 219 3.47 -11.40 4.38
CA THR A 219 2.99 -12.14 3.21
C THR A 219 3.14 -11.29 1.96
N GLN A 220 3.11 -11.93 0.79
CA GLN A 220 3.17 -11.26 -0.51
C GLN A 220 2.54 -12.12 -1.61
N GLY A 221 2.00 -11.48 -2.64
CA GLY A 221 1.49 -12.19 -3.81
C GLY A 221 0.41 -11.42 -4.57
N PRO A 222 -0.13 -12.01 -5.65
CA PRO A 222 -1.30 -11.46 -6.33
C PRO A 222 -2.50 -11.41 -5.39
N ILE A 223 -3.19 -10.27 -5.34
CA ILE A 223 -4.35 -10.07 -4.45
C ILE A 223 -5.44 -11.13 -4.71
N ALA A 224 -5.69 -11.45 -5.97
CA ALA A 224 -6.67 -12.48 -6.34
C ALA A 224 -6.31 -13.87 -5.78
N THR A 225 -5.02 -14.22 -5.77
CA THR A 225 -4.54 -15.50 -5.23
C THR A 225 -4.66 -15.51 -3.70
N LEU A 226 -4.20 -14.44 -3.04
CA LEU A 226 -4.24 -14.36 -1.58
C LEU A 226 -5.66 -14.44 -1.03
N LYS A 227 -6.62 -13.78 -1.69
CA LYS A 227 -8.05 -13.89 -1.35
C LYS A 227 -8.61 -15.32 -1.55
N GLY A 228 -8.04 -16.12 -2.44
CA GLY A 228 -8.50 -17.48 -2.73
C GLY A 228 -7.89 -18.56 -1.83
N THR A 229 -6.77 -18.30 -1.14
CA THR A 229 -6.03 -19.31 -0.36
C THR A 229 -6.43 -19.40 1.10
N GLY A 230 -7.13 -18.40 1.64
CA GLY A 230 -7.44 -18.28 3.08
C GLY A 230 -8.61 -19.12 3.61
N GLY A 231 -9.23 -20.00 2.81
CA GLY A 231 -10.43 -20.76 3.22
C GLY A 231 -11.75 -20.09 2.81
N SER A 232 -12.86 -20.44 3.46
CA SER A 232 -14.18 -19.89 3.19
C SER A 232 -14.52 -18.82 4.21
N VAL A 233 -14.86 -17.61 3.77
CA VAL A 233 -15.33 -16.54 4.64
C VAL A 233 -16.86 -16.58 4.71
N PHE A 234 -17.39 -16.48 5.90
CA PHE A 234 -18.83 -16.39 6.14
C PHE A 234 -19.16 -15.12 6.93
N GLU A 235 -20.20 -14.43 6.52
CA GLU A 235 -20.84 -13.40 7.32
C GLU A 235 -21.94 -13.98 8.14
N LEU A 236 -21.90 -13.70 9.47
CA LEU A 236 -22.87 -14.20 10.44
C LEU A 236 -23.54 -13.05 11.17
N ARG A 237 -24.84 -13.22 11.44
CA ARG A 237 -25.53 -12.48 12.50
C ARG A 237 -25.94 -13.47 13.58
N ILE A 238 -25.71 -13.10 14.83
CA ILE A 238 -26.04 -13.95 15.98
C ILE A 238 -27.00 -13.24 16.94
N LYS A 239 -27.68 -14.02 17.74
CA LYS A 239 -28.36 -13.55 18.95
C LYS A 239 -27.66 -14.17 20.14
N GLY A 240 -26.96 -13.35 20.92
CA GLY A 240 -26.17 -13.79 22.09
C GLY A 240 -25.05 -12.80 22.38
N ASN A 241 -24.08 -13.23 23.17
CA ASN A 241 -22.92 -12.44 23.54
C ASN A 241 -21.87 -12.49 22.40
N LEU A 242 -21.83 -11.46 21.54
CA LEU A 242 -20.93 -11.40 20.38
C LEU A 242 -19.44 -11.48 20.76
N PRO A 243 -18.91 -10.69 21.72
CA PRO A 243 -17.51 -10.79 22.14
C PRO A 243 -17.10 -12.18 22.61
N GLN A 244 -17.91 -12.79 23.50
CA GLN A 244 -17.65 -14.13 24.02
C GLN A 244 -17.63 -15.19 22.90
N PHE A 245 -18.52 -15.08 21.92
CA PHE A 245 -18.56 -16.02 20.80
C PHE A 245 -17.36 -15.85 19.86
N ILE A 246 -16.91 -14.61 19.62
CA ILE A 246 -15.68 -14.35 18.87
C ILE A 246 -14.48 -15.00 19.55
N ASP A 247 -14.36 -14.87 20.87
CA ASP A 247 -13.27 -15.48 21.64
C ASP A 247 -13.33 -17.02 21.59
N ALA A 248 -14.53 -17.59 21.66
CA ALA A 248 -14.73 -19.04 21.51
C ALA A 248 -14.33 -19.55 20.13
N LEU A 249 -14.69 -18.83 19.07
CA LEU A 249 -14.26 -19.14 17.69
C LEU A 249 -12.75 -19.12 17.56
N ARG A 250 -12.08 -18.05 18.04
CA ARG A 250 -10.62 -17.90 18.02
C ARG A 250 -9.92 -19.01 18.79
N THR A 251 -10.40 -19.33 19.98
CA THR A 251 -9.85 -20.42 20.80
C THR A 251 -9.93 -21.79 20.09
N ASN A 252 -10.93 -21.97 19.23
CA ASN A 252 -11.09 -23.19 18.43
C ASN A 252 -10.44 -23.10 17.04
N GLY A 253 -9.60 -22.08 16.78
CA GLY A 253 -8.85 -21.94 15.55
C GLY A 253 -9.68 -21.51 14.34
N LEU A 254 -10.78 -20.81 14.58
CA LEU A 254 -11.56 -20.09 13.58
C LEU A 254 -11.34 -18.60 13.79
N GLU A 255 -10.82 -17.89 12.80
CA GLU A 255 -10.63 -16.45 12.91
C GLU A 255 -11.96 -15.73 12.76
N ALA A 256 -12.26 -14.83 13.71
CA ALA A 256 -13.51 -14.11 13.72
C ALA A 256 -13.31 -12.67 14.18
N HIS A 257 -13.99 -11.74 13.51
CA HIS A 257 -14.03 -10.33 13.87
C HIS A 257 -15.41 -9.74 13.63
N GLY A 258 -15.80 -8.81 14.51
CA GLY A 258 -17.07 -8.09 14.41
C GLY A 258 -16.93 -6.93 13.42
N THR A 259 -18.02 -6.62 12.72
CA THR A 259 -18.18 -5.39 11.91
C THR A 259 -19.18 -4.47 12.61
N ASP A 260 -19.28 -3.18 12.19
CA ASP A 260 -20.07 -2.14 12.88
C ASP A 260 -21.59 -2.38 12.94
N ASP A 261 -22.15 -3.38 12.23
CA ASP A 261 -23.59 -3.64 12.07
C ASP A 261 -24.10 -4.92 12.76
N ASP A 262 -23.58 -5.32 13.92
CA ASP A 262 -23.90 -6.61 14.55
C ASP A 262 -23.65 -7.83 13.63
N VAL A 263 -22.84 -7.66 12.62
CA VAL A 263 -22.38 -8.71 11.72
C VAL A 263 -20.98 -9.12 12.15
N MET A 264 -20.71 -10.40 12.16
CA MET A 264 -19.36 -10.91 12.30
C MET A 264 -18.92 -11.61 11.02
N ARG A 265 -17.64 -11.53 10.71
CA ARG A 265 -16.99 -12.31 9.67
C ARG A 265 -16.18 -13.43 10.31
N VAL A 266 -16.31 -14.62 9.77
CA VAL A 266 -15.59 -15.80 10.24
C VAL A 266 -14.85 -16.42 9.06
N LEU A 267 -13.51 -16.49 9.18
CA LEU A 267 -12.66 -17.23 8.27
C LEU A 267 -12.62 -18.69 8.73
N VAL A 268 -13.08 -19.57 7.88
CA VAL A 268 -13.09 -21.02 8.10
C VAL A 268 -11.95 -21.61 7.26
N PRO A 269 -10.86 -22.08 7.88
CA PRO A 269 -9.68 -22.59 7.17
C PRO A 269 -9.98 -23.79 6.26
N ALA A 270 -9.12 -24.05 5.29
CA ALA A 270 -9.21 -25.21 4.43
C ALA A 270 -9.29 -26.50 5.26
N GLY A 271 -10.22 -27.39 4.92
CA GLY A 271 -10.50 -28.63 5.64
C GLY A 271 -11.56 -28.52 6.74
N ARG A 272 -12.02 -27.32 7.06
CA ARG A 272 -13.20 -27.08 7.93
C ARG A 272 -14.38 -26.56 7.11
N THR A 273 -15.55 -26.51 7.74
CA THR A 273 -16.79 -26.12 7.05
C THR A 273 -17.65 -25.24 7.94
N ALA A 274 -18.67 -24.61 7.40
CA ALA A 274 -19.67 -23.85 8.16
C ALA A 274 -20.32 -24.68 9.31
N ARG A 275 -20.29 -26.02 9.24
CA ARG A 275 -20.79 -26.90 10.32
C ARG A 275 -20.03 -26.71 11.62
N ASP A 276 -18.73 -26.43 11.56
CA ASP A 276 -17.90 -26.20 12.74
C ASP A 276 -18.34 -24.92 13.48
N VAL A 277 -18.73 -23.90 12.74
CA VAL A 277 -19.29 -22.66 13.27
C VAL A 277 -20.62 -22.91 13.97
N PHE A 278 -21.53 -23.71 13.36
CA PHE A 278 -22.80 -24.07 13.99
C PHE A 278 -22.64 -24.96 15.22
N ALA A 279 -21.67 -25.89 15.21
CA ALA A 279 -21.38 -26.74 16.35
C ALA A 279 -20.92 -25.89 17.56
N LEU A 280 -20.00 -24.95 17.33
CA LEU A 280 -19.57 -24.02 18.38
C LEU A 280 -20.69 -23.10 18.87
N ALA A 281 -21.51 -22.56 17.97
CA ALA A 281 -22.66 -21.75 18.34
C ALA A 281 -23.63 -22.52 19.26
N SER A 282 -23.87 -23.80 18.97
CA SER A 282 -24.68 -24.68 19.80
C SER A 282 -24.07 -24.91 21.17
N THR A 283 -22.75 -25.10 21.26
CA THR A 283 -22.06 -25.32 22.54
C THR A 283 -22.06 -24.06 23.42
N GLU A 284 -21.88 -22.89 22.81
CA GLU A 284 -21.88 -21.59 23.52
C GLU A 284 -23.28 -21.00 23.75
N GLY A 285 -24.35 -21.72 23.37
CA GLY A 285 -25.73 -21.26 23.53
C GLY A 285 -26.09 -20.04 22.68
N VAL A 286 -25.36 -19.81 21.58
CA VAL A 286 -25.52 -18.68 20.66
C VAL A 286 -26.41 -19.09 19.48
N GLN A 287 -27.41 -18.26 19.18
CA GLN A 287 -28.29 -18.50 18.05
C GLN A 287 -27.78 -17.80 16.79
N VAL A 288 -27.40 -18.56 15.76
CA VAL A 288 -27.10 -18.05 14.42
C VAL A 288 -28.40 -17.64 13.73
N ARG A 289 -28.55 -16.38 13.39
CA ARG A 289 -29.72 -15.80 12.70
C ARG A 289 -29.54 -15.71 11.21
N HIS A 290 -28.32 -15.47 10.76
CA HIS A 290 -27.96 -15.37 9.37
C HIS A 290 -26.56 -15.92 9.18
N LEU A 291 -26.36 -16.68 8.11
CA LEU A 291 -25.04 -17.11 7.64
C LEU A 291 -25.05 -17.10 6.13
N ARG A 292 -24.15 -16.33 5.54
CA ARG A 292 -23.97 -16.36 4.09
C ARG A 292 -22.47 -16.47 3.73
N PRO A 293 -22.13 -17.17 2.65
CA PRO A 293 -20.78 -17.08 2.11
C PRO A 293 -20.46 -15.62 1.74
N SER A 294 -19.26 -15.20 2.03
CA SER A 294 -18.73 -13.88 1.65
C SER A 294 -17.43 -14.05 0.87
N VAL A 295 -17.13 -13.09 0.02
CA VAL A 295 -15.85 -13.09 -0.70
C VAL A 295 -14.77 -12.67 0.29
N PRO A 296 -13.65 -13.42 0.43
CA PRO A 296 -12.52 -13.01 1.23
C PRO A 296 -12.04 -11.61 0.82
N THR A 297 -11.79 -10.76 1.80
CA THR A 297 -11.20 -9.44 1.57
C THR A 297 -9.70 -9.48 1.86
N LEU A 298 -8.98 -8.45 1.45
CA LEU A 298 -7.58 -8.29 1.84
C LEU A 298 -7.43 -8.16 3.37
N GLU A 299 -8.48 -7.68 4.06
CA GLU A 299 -8.51 -7.57 5.51
C GLU A 299 -8.43 -8.94 6.19
N ASP A 300 -9.17 -9.93 5.67
CA ASP A 300 -9.10 -11.30 6.16
C ASP A 300 -7.67 -11.88 6.01
N VAL A 301 -7.03 -11.63 4.85
CA VAL A 301 -5.64 -12.04 4.58
C VAL A 301 -4.64 -11.31 5.49
N PHE A 302 -4.86 -10.02 5.73
CA PHE A 302 -3.98 -9.18 6.55
C PHE A 302 -4.00 -9.62 8.02
N ILE A 303 -5.18 -9.90 8.57
CA ILE A 303 -5.35 -10.37 9.94
C ILE A 303 -4.66 -11.73 10.10
N ASP A 304 -4.89 -12.67 9.18
CA ASP A 304 -4.24 -13.98 9.18
C ASP A 304 -2.71 -13.87 9.13
N ALA A 305 -2.16 -12.99 8.30
CA ALA A 305 -0.72 -12.79 8.15
C ALA A 305 -0.06 -12.18 9.40
N ILE A 306 -0.75 -11.28 10.12
CA ILE A 306 -0.20 -10.58 11.28
C ILE A 306 -0.49 -11.34 12.58
N GLU A 307 -1.70 -11.85 12.78
CA GLU A 307 -2.10 -12.57 13.99
C GLU A 307 -1.70 -14.06 13.93
N GLY A 308 -1.73 -14.67 12.74
CA GLY A 308 -1.32 -16.06 12.49
C GLY A 308 0.19 -16.29 12.49
N GLY A 309 1.01 -15.26 12.30
CA GLY A 309 2.48 -15.31 12.26
C GLY A 309 3.18 -15.83 13.53
N GLY A 310 2.42 -16.19 14.58
CA GLY A 310 2.89 -16.94 15.75
C GLY A 310 2.94 -18.47 15.57
N ARG A 311 2.43 -19.00 14.46
CA ARG A 311 2.47 -20.43 14.16
C ARG A 311 3.35 -20.66 12.93
N ALA A 312 4.63 -20.90 13.17
CA ALA A 312 5.53 -21.40 12.13
C ALA A 312 4.87 -22.62 11.44
N HIS A 313 4.65 -22.51 10.14
CA HIS A 313 4.45 -23.72 9.34
C HIS A 313 5.77 -24.52 9.29
N PRO A 314 5.71 -25.84 9.53
CA PRO A 314 6.88 -26.72 9.50
C PRO A 314 7.49 -26.83 8.09
#